data_f4bc913ca4f2280c42d5291cf82af3fc
#
_entry.id   f4bc913ca4f2280c42d5291cf82af3fc
#
_cell.length_a   1.000
_cell.length_b   1.000
_cell.length_c   1.000
_cell.angle_alpha   90.00
_cell.angle_beta   90.00
_cell.angle_gamma   90.00
#
_symmetry.space_group_name_H-M   'P 1'
#
loop_
_entity.id
_entity.type
_entity.pdbx_description
1 polymer ?
#
loop_
_entity_poly.entity_id
_entity_poly.type
_entity_poly.pdbx_seq_one_letter_code
_entity_poly.pdbx_strand_id
1 'polypeptide(L)'
;MKLSSVLLAVFSLLIPAAVFADMPKVGDVAPAFQGTDQDGNLVKSSDVIGKNIVLLYFYPKDFTGGCTKEACGFRDRMGDLQKDNVKVIGVSFDSADKHKSFIAKYNLNFTLLADPDGKITDAYGTRMMGMKMANRVSFLIGLDGKIVHVTKSGNPQVHFTEMQAAIDQIKK
;
A
#
# COMPACT_ATOMS: atom_id res chain seq x y z
N MET A 1 -52.72 43.19 12.82
CA MET A 1 -51.86 42.64 11.74
C MET A 1 -50.59 42.05 12.39
N LYS A 2 -50.50 40.73 12.47
CA LYS A 2 -49.31 40.02 13.05
C LYS A 2 -48.43 39.57 11.89
N LEU A 3 -47.23 40.15 11.75
CA LEU A 3 -46.20 39.66 10.82
C LEU A 3 -45.50 38.47 11.46
N SER A 4 -45.65 37.29 10.86
CA SER A 4 -44.88 36.11 11.24
C SER A 4 -43.57 36.11 10.46
N SER A 5 -42.45 36.30 11.14
CA SER A 5 -41.11 36.16 10.57
C SER A 5 -40.78 34.68 10.41
N VAL A 6 -40.69 34.21 9.18
CA VAL A 6 -40.19 32.87 8.85
C VAL A 6 -38.67 32.92 8.81
N LEU A 7 -38.03 32.29 9.79
CA LEU A 7 -36.58 32.12 9.85
C LEU A 7 -36.20 30.97 8.93
N LEU A 8 -35.60 31.27 7.77
CA LEU A 8 -35.02 30.26 6.88
C LEU A 8 -33.65 29.81 7.44
N ALA A 9 -33.60 28.64 8.06
CA ALA A 9 -32.35 28.01 8.48
C ALA A 9 -31.64 27.44 7.25
N VAL A 10 -30.59 28.11 6.79
CA VAL A 10 -29.69 27.59 5.75
C VAL A 10 -28.81 26.52 6.37
N PHE A 11 -29.13 25.25 6.13
CA PHE A 11 -28.33 24.11 6.52
C PHE A 11 -27.17 23.99 5.52
N SER A 12 -26.01 24.55 5.85
CA SER A 12 -24.79 24.43 5.06
C SER A 12 -24.28 22.98 5.14
N LEU A 13 -24.49 22.25 4.05
CA LEU A 13 -23.97 20.89 3.88
C LEU A 13 -22.44 20.99 3.69
N LEU A 14 -21.66 20.83 4.77
CA LEU A 14 -20.21 20.65 4.66
C LEU A 14 -19.96 19.30 3.99
N ILE A 15 -19.67 19.31 2.70
CA ILE A 15 -19.13 18.17 1.97
C ILE A 15 -17.67 18.05 2.41
N PRO A 16 -17.24 16.97 3.09
CA PRO A 16 -15.85 16.79 3.40
C PRO A 16 -15.05 16.67 2.09
N ALA A 17 -14.18 17.63 1.83
CA ALA A 17 -13.21 17.52 0.74
C ALA A 17 -12.35 16.26 1.00
N ALA A 18 -12.23 15.40 0.02
CA ALA A 18 -11.32 14.27 0.07
C ALA A 18 -9.89 14.82 0.23
N VAL A 19 -9.35 14.74 1.42
CA VAL A 19 -7.96 15.11 1.69
C VAL A 19 -7.12 13.96 1.15
N PHE A 20 -6.53 14.13 -0.02
CA PHE A 20 -5.47 13.25 -0.49
C PHE A 20 -4.26 13.48 0.42
N ALA A 21 -3.84 12.46 1.12
CA ALA A 21 -2.67 12.55 1.97
C ALA A 21 -1.40 12.72 1.11
N ASP A 22 -0.49 13.57 1.55
CA ASP A 22 0.85 13.59 0.97
C ASP A 22 1.53 12.24 1.16
N MET A 23 2.38 11.85 0.21
CA MET A 23 3.16 10.62 0.32
C MET A 23 4.06 10.68 1.56
N PRO A 24 3.98 9.71 2.49
CA PRO A 24 4.82 9.70 3.68
C PRO A 24 6.30 9.59 3.30
N LYS A 25 7.16 10.23 4.10
CA LYS A 25 8.61 10.34 3.90
C LYS A 25 9.35 9.48 4.91
N VAL A 26 10.63 9.28 4.67
CA VAL A 26 11.53 8.65 5.65
C VAL A 26 11.49 9.39 6.98
N GLY A 27 11.28 8.65 8.07
CA GLY A 27 11.11 9.16 9.43
C GLY A 27 9.66 9.35 9.86
N ASP A 28 8.71 9.45 8.94
CA ASP A 28 7.28 9.56 9.27
C ASP A 28 6.76 8.23 9.82
N VAL A 29 5.75 8.30 10.67
CA VAL A 29 4.98 7.12 11.09
C VAL A 29 4.18 6.61 9.88
N ALA A 30 4.29 5.32 9.59
CA ALA A 30 3.56 4.69 8.50
C ALA A 30 2.04 4.81 8.73
N PRO A 31 1.26 5.30 7.75
CA PRO A 31 -0.18 5.34 7.87
C PRO A 31 -0.76 3.96 8.18
N ALA A 32 -1.72 3.91 9.11
CA ALA A 32 -2.42 2.67 9.39
C ALA A 32 -3.23 2.23 8.16
N PHE A 33 -3.23 0.93 7.89
CA PHE A 33 -4.00 0.35 6.80
C PHE A 33 -4.75 -0.90 7.22
N GLN A 34 -5.81 -1.18 6.50
CA GLN A 34 -6.48 -2.48 6.51
C GLN A 34 -7.03 -2.78 5.11
N GLY A 35 -6.98 -4.04 4.72
CA GLY A 35 -7.47 -4.51 3.43
C GLY A 35 -7.79 -5.99 3.47
N THR A 36 -8.48 -6.47 2.45
CA THR A 36 -8.78 -7.89 2.28
C THR A 36 -7.67 -8.54 1.47
N ASP A 37 -7.12 -9.65 1.97
CA ASP A 37 -6.12 -10.42 1.23
C ASP A 37 -6.75 -11.27 0.11
N GLN A 38 -5.93 -11.98 -0.65
CA GLN A 38 -6.33 -12.86 -1.74
C GLN A 38 -7.25 -14.03 -1.32
N ASP A 39 -7.30 -14.34 -0.04
CA ASP A 39 -8.13 -15.44 0.51
C ASP A 39 -9.37 -14.92 1.23
N GLY A 40 -9.61 -13.61 1.20
CA GLY A 40 -10.78 -12.96 1.80
C GLY A 40 -10.60 -12.60 3.27
N ASN A 41 -9.40 -12.76 3.84
CA ASN A 41 -9.14 -12.43 5.24
C ASN A 41 -8.85 -10.93 5.40
N LEU A 42 -9.33 -10.34 6.49
CA LEU A 42 -8.98 -8.96 6.84
C LEU A 42 -7.56 -8.93 7.43
N VAL A 43 -6.68 -8.14 6.80
CA VAL A 43 -5.32 -7.86 7.27
C VAL A 43 -5.24 -6.41 7.72
N LYS A 44 -4.72 -6.19 8.93
CA LYS A 44 -4.50 -4.85 9.50
C LYS A 44 -3.01 -4.59 9.67
N SER A 45 -2.62 -3.32 9.53
CA SER A 45 -1.23 -2.89 9.76
C SER A 45 -0.74 -3.26 11.17
N SER A 46 -1.61 -3.22 12.19
CA SER A 46 -1.31 -3.63 13.57
C SER A 46 -0.96 -5.11 13.73
N ASP A 47 -1.31 -5.94 12.75
CA ASP A 47 -1.02 -7.37 12.81
C ASP A 47 0.42 -7.68 12.40
N VAL A 48 1.07 -6.74 11.70
CA VAL A 48 2.38 -6.91 11.08
C VAL A 48 3.41 -5.88 11.55
N ILE A 49 3.05 -4.59 11.64
CA ILE A 49 3.94 -3.52 12.13
C ILE A 49 4.22 -3.74 13.62
N GLY A 50 5.47 -3.57 14.02
CA GLY A 50 5.94 -3.86 15.37
C GLY A 50 6.38 -5.32 15.59
N LYS A 51 6.00 -6.24 14.68
CA LYS A 51 6.40 -7.64 14.70
C LYS A 51 7.38 -7.98 13.59
N ASN A 52 7.22 -7.31 12.45
CA ASN A 52 8.04 -7.50 11.25
C ASN A 52 8.52 -6.15 10.73
N ILE A 53 9.63 -6.14 10.02
CA ILE A 53 9.93 -5.12 9.04
C ILE A 53 8.95 -5.35 7.89
N VAL A 54 8.23 -4.31 7.45
CA VAL A 54 7.21 -4.45 6.40
C VAL A 54 7.69 -3.80 5.12
N LEU A 55 7.81 -4.58 4.05
CA LEU A 55 7.97 -4.09 2.69
C LEU A 55 6.57 -3.98 2.07
N LEU A 56 6.00 -2.78 2.09
CA LEU A 56 4.70 -2.46 1.52
C LEU A 56 4.90 -1.85 0.15
N TYR A 57 4.47 -2.54 -0.93
CA TYR A 57 4.62 -2.02 -2.28
C TYR A 57 3.28 -1.82 -2.97
N PHE A 58 3.15 -0.66 -3.63
CA PHE A 58 2.01 -0.30 -4.45
C PHE A 58 2.36 -0.50 -5.92
N TYR A 59 1.43 -1.07 -6.68
CA TYR A 59 1.64 -1.34 -8.10
C TYR A 59 0.36 -1.12 -8.90
N PRO A 60 0.47 -0.78 -10.20
CA PRO A 60 -0.67 -0.43 -11.03
C PRO A 60 -1.74 -1.50 -11.17
N LYS A 61 -1.34 -2.74 -11.55
CA LYS A 61 -2.33 -3.77 -11.92
C LYS A 61 -1.70 -5.15 -12.07
N ASP A 62 -2.45 -6.18 -11.61
CA ASP A 62 -2.12 -7.59 -11.84
C ASP A 62 -1.99 -7.92 -13.33
N PHE A 63 -1.17 -8.92 -13.64
CA PHE A 63 -0.94 -9.46 -14.98
C PHE A 63 -0.32 -8.49 -15.99
N THR A 64 0.09 -7.29 -15.60
CA THR A 64 0.89 -6.42 -16.48
C THR A 64 2.38 -6.79 -16.41
N GLY A 65 3.11 -6.60 -17.51
CA GLY A 65 4.49 -7.06 -17.61
C GLY A 65 5.42 -6.54 -16.52
N GLY A 66 5.36 -5.24 -16.21
CA GLY A 66 6.17 -4.63 -15.15
C GLY A 66 5.79 -5.11 -13.76
N CYS A 67 4.49 -5.21 -13.45
CA CYS A 67 4.01 -5.66 -12.13
C CYS A 67 4.28 -7.15 -11.92
N THR A 68 4.15 -7.98 -12.95
CA THR A 68 4.53 -9.39 -12.90
C THR A 68 6.02 -9.55 -12.62
N LYS A 69 6.87 -8.77 -13.30
CA LYS A 69 8.32 -8.78 -13.07
C LYS A 69 8.67 -8.38 -11.64
N GLU A 70 7.98 -7.39 -11.08
CA GLU A 70 8.17 -6.95 -9.70
C GLU A 70 7.74 -8.04 -8.69
N ALA A 71 6.53 -8.58 -8.85
CA ALA A 71 6.02 -9.62 -7.97
C ALA A 71 6.90 -10.88 -7.99
N CYS A 72 7.31 -11.34 -9.17
CA CYS A 72 8.23 -12.46 -9.30
C CYS A 72 9.60 -12.17 -8.68
N GLY A 73 10.10 -10.94 -8.83
CA GLY A 73 11.35 -10.53 -8.22
C GLY A 73 11.34 -10.54 -6.70
N PHE A 74 10.24 -10.15 -6.07
CA PHE A 74 10.06 -10.28 -4.61
C PHE A 74 9.89 -11.75 -4.21
N ARG A 75 9.08 -12.53 -4.93
CA ARG A 75 8.93 -13.98 -4.72
C ARG A 75 10.27 -14.70 -4.64
N ASP A 76 11.14 -14.42 -5.61
CA ASP A 76 12.44 -15.10 -5.74
C ASP A 76 13.40 -14.74 -4.58
N ARG A 77 13.14 -13.63 -3.89
CA ARG A 77 13.93 -13.15 -2.74
C ARG A 77 13.32 -13.47 -1.38
N MET A 78 12.11 -14.06 -1.35
CA MET A 78 11.38 -14.29 -0.09
C MET A 78 12.16 -15.09 0.94
N GLY A 79 13.00 -16.03 0.50
CA GLY A 79 13.81 -16.83 1.44
C GLY A 79 14.77 -15.97 2.26
N ASP A 80 15.39 -14.97 1.66
CA ASP A 80 16.30 -14.05 2.35
C ASP A 80 15.51 -12.98 3.13
N LEU A 81 14.46 -12.42 2.54
CA LEU A 81 13.59 -11.45 3.20
C LEU A 81 12.98 -12.02 4.50
N GLN A 82 12.55 -13.28 4.50
CA GLN A 82 12.01 -13.92 5.70
C GLN A 82 13.07 -14.16 6.78
N LYS A 83 14.31 -14.51 6.42
CA LYS A 83 15.42 -14.60 7.38
C LYS A 83 15.68 -13.27 8.07
N ASP A 84 15.44 -12.18 7.38
CA ASP A 84 15.59 -10.81 7.84
C ASP A 84 14.33 -10.28 8.56
N ASN A 85 13.37 -11.15 8.86
CA ASN A 85 12.08 -10.80 9.46
C ASN A 85 11.30 -9.76 8.63
N VAL A 86 11.46 -9.76 7.30
CA VAL A 86 10.74 -8.87 6.39
C VAL A 86 9.47 -9.54 5.90
N LYS A 87 8.32 -8.87 6.08
CA LYS A 87 7.03 -9.25 5.51
C LYS A 87 6.73 -8.41 4.27
N VAL A 88 6.56 -9.07 3.13
CA VAL A 88 6.19 -8.41 1.87
C VAL A 88 4.66 -8.36 1.75
N ILE A 89 4.13 -7.19 1.41
CA ILE A 89 2.71 -6.96 1.16
C ILE A 89 2.58 -6.09 -0.09
N GLY A 90 1.88 -6.59 -1.10
CA GLY A 90 1.53 -5.83 -2.30
C GLY A 90 0.14 -5.24 -2.19
N VAL A 91 -0.08 -4.06 -2.77
CA VAL A 91 -1.38 -3.36 -2.77
C VAL A 91 -1.70 -2.88 -4.18
N SER A 92 -2.88 -3.20 -4.67
CA SER A 92 -3.43 -2.62 -5.90
C SER A 92 -4.95 -2.48 -5.83
N PHE A 93 -5.53 -1.81 -6.83
CA PHE A 93 -6.99 -1.69 -6.98
C PHE A 93 -7.68 -2.98 -7.47
N ASP A 94 -6.92 -4.02 -7.77
CA ASP A 94 -7.50 -5.29 -8.19
C ASP A 94 -8.26 -5.97 -7.05
N SER A 95 -9.22 -6.84 -7.38
CA SER A 95 -10.00 -7.60 -6.41
C SER A 95 -9.22 -8.75 -5.79
N ALA A 96 -9.66 -9.24 -4.63
CA ALA A 96 -9.07 -10.40 -3.96
C ALA A 96 -9.03 -11.64 -4.88
N ASP A 97 -10.10 -11.91 -5.64
CA ASP A 97 -10.13 -13.05 -6.59
C ASP A 97 -9.09 -12.91 -7.70
N LYS A 98 -8.85 -11.67 -8.15
CA LYS A 98 -7.84 -11.42 -9.17
C LYS A 98 -6.43 -11.60 -8.59
N HIS A 99 -6.19 -11.11 -7.38
CA HIS A 99 -4.96 -11.39 -6.64
C HIS A 99 -4.73 -12.89 -6.44
N LYS A 100 -5.77 -13.63 -6.07
CA LYS A 100 -5.70 -15.10 -5.93
C LYS A 100 -5.26 -15.77 -7.24
N SER A 101 -5.84 -15.35 -8.36
CA SER A 101 -5.47 -15.84 -9.68
C SER A 101 -4.04 -15.46 -10.08
N PHE A 102 -3.60 -14.24 -9.72
CA PHE A 102 -2.25 -13.75 -9.98
C PHE A 102 -1.22 -14.53 -9.16
N ILE A 103 -1.47 -14.74 -7.87
CA ILE A 103 -0.66 -15.56 -6.97
C ILE A 103 -0.52 -16.98 -7.52
N ALA A 104 -1.64 -17.62 -7.87
CA ALA A 104 -1.63 -18.99 -8.38
C ALA A 104 -0.83 -19.13 -9.68
N LYS A 105 -0.99 -18.19 -10.62
CA LYS A 105 -0.30 -18.23 -11.91
C LYS A 105 1.22 -18.09 -11.79
N TYR A 106 1.69 -17.26 -10.87
CA TYR A 106 3.12 -16.95 -10.73
C TYR A 106 3.76 -17.52 -9.48
N ASN A 107 3.04 -18.38 -8.73
CA ASN A 107 3.50 -18.99 -7.48
C ASN A 107 4.03 -17.95 -6.48
N LEU A 108 3.31 -16.83 -6.32
CA LEU A 108 3.70 -15.81 -5.37
C LEU A 108 3.52 -16.35 -3.94
N ASN A 109 4.46 -16.05 -3.07
CA ASN A 109 4.54 -16.62 -1.71
C ASN A 109 4.44 -15.52 -0.62
N PHE A 110 3.69 -14.46 -0.91
CA PHE A 110 3.44 -13.34 -0.01
C PHE A 110 2.01 -12.77 -0.22
N THR A 111 1.60 -11.87 0.66
CA THR A 111 0.24 -11.33 0.69
C THR A 111 0.04 -10.22 -0.35
N LEU A 112 -1.09 -10.26 -1.05
CA LEU A 112 -1.61 -9.15 -1.85
C LEU A 112 -2.90 -8.63 -1.21
N LEU A 113 -3.02 -7.31 -1.03
CA LEU A 113 -4.20 -6.64 -0.49
C LEU A 113 -5.00 -5.97 -1.60
N ALA A 114 -6.27 -6.30 -1.65
CA ALA A 114 -7.24 -5.62 -2.49
C ALA A 114 -7.60 -4.25 -1.89
N ASP A 115 -7.47 -3.21 -2.70
CA ASP A 115 -7.82 -1.83 -2.35
C ASP A 115 -8.75 -1.21 -3.43
N PRO A 116 -9.93 -1.82 -3.71
CA PRO A 116 -10.80 -1.41 -4.81
C PRO A 116 -11.34 0.01 -4.67
N ASP A 117 -11.42 0.53 -3.45
CA ASP A 117 -11.82 1.90 -3.14
C ASP A 117 -10.64 2.87 -3.11
N GLY A 118 -9.41 2.35 -3.06
CA GLY A 118 -8.17 3.13 -3.01
C GLY A 118 -7.87 3.76 -1.65
N LYS A 119 -8.46 3.26 -0.57
CA LYS A 119 -8.27 3.81 0.78
C LYS A 119 -6.82 3.72 1.27
N ILE A 120 -6.18 2.57 1.02
CA ILE A 120 -4.77 2.37 1.38
C ILE A 120 -3.89 3.22 0.47
N THR A 121 -4.18 3.18 -0.84
CA THR A 121 -3.47 3.94 -1.86
C THR A 121 -3.52 5.45 -1.60
N ASP A 122 -4.66 5.97 -1.15
CA ASP A 122 -4.83 7.39 -0.80
C ASP A 122 -4.10 7.76 0.49
N ALA A 123 -4.16 6.90 1.52
CA ALA A 123 -3.46 7.12 2.77
C ALA A 123 -1.92 7.21 2.58
N TYR A 124 -1.39 6.49 1.59
CA TYR A 124 0.02 6.52 1.23
C TYR A 124 0.36 7.49 0.08
N GLY A 125 -0.60 8.28 -0.40
CA GLY A 125 -0.38 9.26 -1.47
C GLY A 125 0.13 8.65 -2.79
N THR A 126 -0.21 7.38 -3.06
CA THR A 126 0.32 6.65 -4.23
C THR A 126 -0.67 6.57 -5.40
N ARG A 127 -1.89 7.12 -5.28
CA ARG A 127 -2.87 7.11 -6.37
C ARG A 127 -2.34 7.83 -7.60
N MET A 128 -2.53 7.27 -8.76
CA MET A 128 -2.39 7.98 -10.04
C MET A 128 -3.55 8.97 -10.21
N MET A 129 -3.22 10.23 -10.50
CA MET A 129 -4.21 11.28 -10.67
C MET A 129 -5.25 10.90 -11.72
N GLY A 130 -6.54 10.97 -11.35
CA GLY A 130 -7.66 10.67 -12.25
C GLY A 130 -7.89 9.18 -12.57
N MET A 131 -7.15 8.25 -11.93
CA MET A 131 -7.24 6.83 -12.23
C MET A 131 -7.50 5.98 -10.98
N LYS A 132 -8.22 4.86 -11.15
CA LYS A 132 -8.27 3.76 -10.16
C LYS A 132 -7.03 2.87 -10.33
N MET A 133 -5.87 3.43 -10.02
CA MET A 133 -4.57 2.79 -10.21
C MET A 133 -3.54 3.42 -9.28
N ALA A 134 -2.61 2.64 -8.76
CA ALA A 134 -1.50 3.13 -7.96
C ALA A 134 -0.26 3.39 -8.83
N ASN A 135 0.52 4.41 -8.47
CA ASN A 135 1.90 4.54 -8.90
C ASN A 135 2.73 3.38 -8.32
N ARG A 136 3.81 3.02 -8.99
CA ARG A 136 4.75 2.04 -8.47
C ARG A 136 5.62 2.71 -7.41
N VAL A 137 5.34 2.38 -6.14
CA VAL A 137 6.05 2.91 -4.97
C VAL A 137 6.20 1.80 -3.95
N SER A 138 7.38 1.66 -3.37
CA SER A 138 7.62 0.73 -2.26
C SER A 138 8.07 1.50 -1.03
N PHE A 139 7.54 1.10 0.12
CA PHE A 139 7.90 1.62 1.44
C PHE A 139 8.53 0.50 2.26
N LEU A 140 9.65 0.77 2.90
CA LEU A 140 10.18 -0.07 3.95
C LEU A 140 9.80 0.53 5.29
N ILE A 141 9.12 -0.23 6.14
CA ILE A 141 8.64 0.19 7.45
C ILE A 141 9.40 -0.61 8.50
N GLY A 142 10.05 0.10 9.41
CA GLY A 142 10.80 -0.52 10.51
C GLY A 142 9.91 -1.11 11.61
N LEU A 143 10.53 -1.82 12.54
CA LEU A 143 9.84 -2.39 13.71
C LEU A 143 9.22 -1.31 14.61
N ASP A 144 9.72 -0.08 14.58
CA ASP A 144 9.16 1.07 15.30
C ASP A 144 7.94 1.71 14.60
N GLY A 145 7.54 1.16 13.45
CA GLY A 145 6.43 1.65 12.63
C GLY A 145 6.75 2.89 11.81
N LYS A 146 8.00 3.31 11.72
CA LYS A 146 8.41 4.44 10.88
C LYS A 146 8.86 3.99 9.49
N ILE A 147 8.66 4.87 8.52
CA ILE A 147 9.20 4.70 7.17
C ILE A 147 10.72 4.80 7.23
N VAL A 148 11.40 3.76 6.81
CA VAL A 148 12.88 3.67 6.75
C VAL A 148 13.39 4.04 5.37
N HIS A 149 12.65 3.63 4.33
CA HIS A 149 13.03 3.91 2.94
C HIS A 149 11.79 4.00 2.06
N VAL A 150 11.88 4.81 0.99
CA VAL A 150 10.84 4.94 -0.04
C VAL A 150 11.49 4.87 -1.41
N THR A 151 11.04 3.93 -2.24
CA THR A 151 11.41 3.84 -3.65
C THR A 151 10.23 4.20 -4.53
N LYS A 152 10.41 5.16 -5.45
CA LYS A 152 9.43 5.54 -6.47
C LYS A 152 10.09 5.43 -7.84
N SER A 153 9.78 4.38 -8.59
CA SER A 153 10.35 4.13 -9.91
C SER A 153 9.40 3.33 -10.78
N GLY A 154 9.36 3.60 -12.08
CA GLY A 154 8.70 2.73 -13.07
C GLY A 154 9.43 1.41 -13.30
N ASN A 155 10.72 1.32 -12.95
CA ASN A 155 11.56 0.14 -13.14
C ASN A 155 11.54 -0.76 -11.90
N PRO A 156 11.00 -2.00 -12.00
CA PRO A 156 10.98 -2.95 -10.89
C PRO A 156 12.34 -3.27 -10.28
N GLN A 157 13.42 -3.26 -11.09
CA GLN A 157 14.76 -3.60 -10.62
C GLN A 157 15.28 -2.61 -9.57
N VAL A 158 14.92 -1.32 -9.70
CA VAL A 158 15.31 -0.28 -8.74
C VAL A 158 14.71 -0.59 -7.36
N HIS A 159 13.45 -1.05 -7.30
CA HIS A 159 12.80 -1.43 -6.05
C HIS A 159 13.55 -2.56 -5.32
N PHE A 160 14.00 -3.58 -6.04
CA PHE A 160 14.75 -4.67 -5.41
C PHE A 160 16.08 -4.20 -4.84
N THR A 161 16.82 -3.41 -5.63
CA THR A 161 18.16 -2.95 -5.25
C THR A 161 18.11 -2.01 -4.05
N GLU A 162 17.21 -1.02 -4.09
CA GLU A 162 17.09 -0.04 -3.02
C GLU A 162 16.51 -0.64 -1.74
N MET A 163 15.48 -1.50 -1.84
CA MET A 163 14.90 -2.15 -0.67
C MET A 163 15.90 -3.08 0.01
N GLN A 164 16.67 -3.87 -0.76
CA GLN A 164 17.70 -4.71 -0.18
C GLN A 164 18.78 -3.89 0.53
N ALA A 165 19.27 -2.82 -0.09
CA ALA A 165 20.27 -1.95 0.52
C ALA A 165 19.74 -1.29 1.81
N ALA A 166 18.46 -0.90 1.85
CA ALA A 166 17.84 -0.34 3.05
C ALA A 166 17.68 -1.38 4.17
N ILE A 167 17.28 -2.61 3.83
CA ILE A 167 17.19 -3.72 4.77
C ILE A 167 18.57 -4.01 5.39
N ASP A 168 19.62 -4.06 4.58
CA ASP A 168 20.99 -4.32 5.04
C ASP A 168 21.51 -3.21 5.98
N GLN A 169 21.02 -1.99 5.83
CA GLN A 169 21.38 -0.85 6.71
C GLN A 169 20.73 -0.93 8.09
N ILE A 170 19.48 -1.36 8.19
CA ILE A 170 18.74 -1.41 9.46
C ILE A 170 19.06 -2.67 10.30
N LYS A 171 19.79 -3.63 9.72
CA LYS A 171 20.26 -4.84 10.40
C LYS A 171 21.59 -4.64 11.14
N LYS A 172 22.26 -3.51 10.91
CA LYS A 172 23.53 -3.15 11.57
C LYS A 172 23.29 -2.47 12.90
#